data_01538f06cfc1ea01d0432353d0e931fc
#
_entry.id   01538f06cfc1ea01d0432353d0e931fc
#
_cell.length_a   1.000
_cell.length_b   1.000
_cell.length_c   1.000
_cell.angle_alpha   90.00
_cell.angle_beta   90.00
_cell.angle_gamma   90.00
#
_symmetry.space_group_name_H-M   'P 1'
#
loop_
_entity.id
_entity.type
_entity.pdbx_description
1 polymer ?
#
loop_
_entity_poly.entity_id
_entity_poly.type
_entity_poly.pdbx_seq_one_letter_code
_entity_poly.pdbx_strand_id
1 'polypeptide(L)'
;MRRRWAQMMTVAVLAVVCWTPPLHASLAGRIERILQSTAQRENRFGIHVVDAETTPRIPASNMKLIATAAALHYLGPDYTFKTEVALLDGALVVIGYGDPLLGDERIDPRHGRAPGWVFDDIVGALKDRGITTLSDVFVDGTFFDRQRVRPSWPPDQLNRWYCAEISGLNYNDNCIRVEVHNKGSAVVVNLDPPTRYVTVVNQVKPTSRGASAVEGLRTSEPNRVIVRGVCRKSEGFWLAIEDPTAFFGVLLYERLQAAGIRVEGKLAEKYLRHDKRLEVLRTYPTPIREVLERSNKNSLQVAAECLVKAISAENTVGRINGEWPHGLRLIGRYLEGLGVPAEEFHLDDGCGMSRLNRLSPATVTAVLLDRYRSEDWPVFRDSLAVGGVDGTLDGYFREEPYKGRIRGKTGYLDGVRSLSGYAETPGGMVVFSILTEYPRTSTYAAIRDIVKAIFDEAP
;
A
#
# COMPACT_ATOMS: atom_id res chain seq x y z
N MET A 1 -32.82 -64.59 -33.45
CA MET A 1 -32.08 -65.39 -32.45
C MET A 1 -30.75 -64.71 -32.16
N ARG A 2 -30.66 -64.03 -31.05
CA ARG A 2 -29.49 -63.23 -30.71
C ARG A 2 -28.72 -63.92 -29.59
N ARG A 3 -27.46 -64.29 -29.82
CA ARG A 3 -26.56 -64.82 -28.83
C ARG A 3 -25.76 -63.62 -28.21
N ARG A 4 -25.90 -63.44 -26.89
CA ARG A 4 -25.04 -62.56 -26.09
C ARG A 4 -23.83 -63.37 -25.63
N TRP A 5 -22.62 -62.85 -25.95
CA TRP A 5 -21.39 -63.32 -25.35
C TRP A 5 -21.09 -62.46 -24.11
N ALA A 6 -20.99 -63.11 -22.96
CA ALA A 6 -20.44 -62.48 -21.75
C ALA A 6 -18.95 -62.81 -21.69
N GLN A 7 -18.14 -61.79 -21.70
CA GLN A 7 -16.70 -61.94 -21.42
C GLN A 7 -16.50 -61.76 -19.91
N MET A 8 -16.02 -62.82 -19.27
CA MET A 8 -15.49 -62.78 -17.90
C MET A 8 -14.08 -62.22 -17.96
N MET A 9 -13.86 -61.03 -17.37
CA MET A 9 -12.53 -60.53 -17.08
C MET A 9 -12.09 -61.07 -15.71
N THR A 10 -11.07 -61.95 -15.74
CA THR A 10 -10.35 -62.41 -14.55
C THR A 10 -9.40 -61.32 -14.12
N VAL A 11 -9.65 -60.68 -13.00
CA VAL A 11 -8.73 -59.72 -12.38
C VAL A 11 -7.75 -60.50 -11.47
N ALA A 12 -6.52 -60.62 -11.91
CA ALA A 12 -5.42 -61.13 -11.05
C ALA A 12 -5.01 -60.03 -10.12
N VAL A 13 -5.28 -60.16 -8.82
CA VAL A 13 -4.76 -59.31 -7.78
C VAL A 13 -3.33 -59.77 -7.42
N LEU A 14 -2.32 -59.09 -7.95
CA LEU A 14 -0.94 -59.20 -7.44
C LEU A 14 -0.84 -58.35 -6.16
N ALA A 15 -0.83 -59.01 -5.00
CA ALA A 15 -0.47 -58.35 -3.75
C ALA A 15 1.03 -58.11 -3.72
N VAL A 16 1.47 -56.95 -4.15
CA VAL A 16 2.82 -56.47 -3.83
C VAL A 16 2.78 -55.85 -2.45
N VAL A 17 3.32 -56.59 -1.48
CA VAL A 17 3.58 -56.03 -0.13
C VAL A 17 4.74 -55.07 -0.28
N CYS A 18 4.46 -53.83 -0.60
CA CYS A 18 5.41 -52.73 -0.46
C CYS A 18 5.47 -52.37 1.03
N TRP A 19 6.60 -52.55 1.60
CA TRP A 19 6.95 -52.02 2.93
C TRP A 19 7.01 -50.49 2.77
N THR A 20 5.88 -49.81 3.03
CA THR A 20 5.86 -48.33 3.07
C THR A 20 6.36 -47.93 4.45
N PRO A 21 7.41 -47.08 4.56
CA PRO A 21 7.72 -46.40 5.80
C PRO A 21 6.49 -45.59 6.27
N PRO A 22 6.35 -45.31 7.58
CA PRO A 22 5.20 -44.60 8.11
C PRO A 22 5.05 -43.28 7.33
N LEU A 23 3.85 -43.07 6.76
CA LEU A 23 3.49 -41.89 6.01
C LEU A 23 3.73 -40.64 6.87
N HIS A 24 4.87 -40.01 6.72
CA HIS A 24 4.90 -38.57 6.92
C HIS A 24 3.97 -38.01 5.86
N ALA A 25 2.82 -37.51 6.30
CA ALA A 25 1.85 -36.95 5.37
C ALA A 25 2.58 -35.88 4.55
N SER A 26 2.66 -36.06 3.25
CA SER A 26 3.32 -35.11 2.36
C SER A 26 2.73 -33.70 2.60
N LEU A 27 3.52 -32.66 2.35
CA LEU A 27 3.07 -31.26 2.44
C LEU A 27 1.71 -31.08 1.76
N ALA A 28 1.55 -31.63 0.54
CA ALA A 28 0.28 -31.64 -0.19
C ALA A 28 -0.85 -32.26 0.62
N GLY A 29 -0.64 -33.44 1.20
CA GLY A 29 -1.65 -34.12 2.04
C GLY A 29 -1.96 -33.38 3.33
N ARG A 30 -1.03 -32.63 3.91
CA ARG A 30 -1.30 -31.78 5.08
C ARG A 30 -2.11 -30.53 4.70
N ILE A 31 -1.76 -29.87 3.60
CA ILE A 31 -2.53 -28.75 3.05
C ILE A 31 -3.95 -29.22 2.72
N GLU A 32 -4.11 -30.33 2.03
CA GLU A 32 -5.41 -30.87 1.68
C GLU A 32 -6.28 -31.13 2.92
N ARG A 33 -5.76 -31.71 3.98
CA ARG A 33 -6.51 -31.90 5.25
C ARG A 33 -6.97 -30.57 5.86
N ILE A 34 -6.16 -29.52 5.80
CA ILE A 34 -6.54 -28.18 6.26
C ILE A 34 -7.72 -27.66 5.41
N LEU A 35 -7.65 -27.81 4.10
CA LEU A 35 -8.69 -27.34 3.17
C LEU A 35 -9.99 -28.16 3.27
N GLN A 36 -9.89 -29.47 3.58
CA GLN A 36 -11.04 -30.35 3.77
C GLN A 36 -11.71 -30.20 5.14
N SER A 37 -11.14 -29.43 6.07
CA SER A 37 -11.79 -29.16 7.35
C SER A 37 -13.21 -28.58 7.14
N THR A 38 -14.12 -28.86 8.05
CA THR A 38 -15.54 -28.41 7.96
C THR A 38 -15.63 -26.90 7.74
N ALA A 39 -14.72 -26.12 8.34
CA ALA A 39 -14.68 -24.66 8.23
C ALA A 39 -14.20 -24.17 6.86
N GLN A 40 -13.41 -24.95 6.11
CA GLN A 40 -12.76 -24.51 4.89
C GLN A 40 -13.28 -25.17 3.61
N ARG A 41 -14.03 -26.26 3.71
CA ARG A 41 -14.45 -27.11 2.57
C ARG A 41 -15.11 -26.37 1.41
N GLU A 42 -15.80 -25.26 1.69
CA GLU A 42 -16.53 -24.50 0.67
C GLU A 42 -15.79 -23.22 0.23
N ASN A 43 -14.57 -22.98 0.78
CA ASN A 43 -13.76 -21.84 0.40
C ASN A 43 -12.90 -22.16 -0.82
N ARG A 44 -12.63 -21.14 -1.64
CA ARG A 44 -11.74 -21.25 -2.80
C ARG A 44 -10.37 -20.73 -2.41
N PHE A 45 -9.36 -21.59 -2.55
CA PHE A 45 -7.94 -21.25 -2.34
C PHE A 45 -7.20 -21.37 -3.66
N GLY A 46 -6.30 -20.43 -3.93
CA GLY A 46 -5.23 -20.57 -4.89
C GLY A 46 -3.93 -20.58 -4.09
N ILE A 47 -3.14 -21.65 -4.22
CA ILE A 47 -1.92 -21.86 -3.45
C ILE A 47 -0.84 -22.30 -4.43
N HIS A 48 0.30 -21.63 -4.36
CA HIS A 48 1.49 -22.04 -5.09
C HIS A 48 2.68 -22.12 -4.14
N VAL A 49 3.32 -23.28 -4.09
CA VAL A 49 4.54 -23.55 -3.33
C VAL A 49 5.62 -24.12 -4.23
N VAL A 50 5.28 -25.09 -5.08
CA VAL A 50 6.22 -25.75 -6.01
C VAL A 50 5.53 -26.17 -7.31
N ASP A 51 4.18 -26.33 -7.35
CA ASP A 51 3.44 -26.74 -8.55
C ASP A 51 2.19 -25.89 -8.79
N ALA A 52 1.98 -25.49 -10.03
CA ALA A 52 1.35 -24.27 -10.46
C ALA A 52 -0.17 -24.21 -10.30
N GLU A 53 -0.66 -23.38 -9.38
CA GLU A 53 -2.00 -22.79 -9.50
C GLU A 53 -1.90 -21.51 -10.32
N THR A 54 -2.40 -21.56 -11.56
CA THR A 54 -2.34 -20.46 -12.55
C THR A 54 -3.63 -19.66 -12.68
N THR A 55 -4.71 -20.06 -11.99
CA THR A 55 -6.00 -19.36 -12.03
C THR A 55 -5.90 -17.97 -11.38
N PRO A 56 -6.15 -16.88 -12.15
CA PRO A 56 -6.08 -15.53 -11.61
C PRO A 56 -7.16 -15.25 -10.56
N ARG A 57 -6.77 -14.59 -9.47
CA ARG A 57 -7.62 -14.20 -8.34
C ARG A 57 -7.41 -12.75 -7.97
N ILE A 58 -8.33 -12.18 -7.19
CA ILE A 58 -8.16 -10.84 -6.63
C ILE A 58 -7.02 -10.90 -5.60
N PRO A 59 -5.90 -10.16 -5.82
CA PRO A 59 -4.73 -10.25 -4.94
C PRO A 59 -4.88 -9.44 -3.65
N ALA A 60 -5.82 -8.51 -3.57
CA ALA A 60 -5.82 -7.44 -2.58
C ALA A 60 -4.42 -6.81 -2.47
N SER A 61 -3.95 -6.47 -1.26
CA SER A 61 -2.65 -5.82 -1.08
C SER A 61 -1.42 -6.66 -1.45
N ASN A 62 -1.57 -7.92 -1.89
CA ASN A 62 -0.45 -8.63 -2.53
C ASN A 62 -0.06 -8.01 -3.88
N MET A 63 -0.92 -7.17 -4.47
CA MET A 63 -0.58 -6.34 -5.62
C MET A 63 0.65 -5.45 -5.34
N LYS A 64 0.85 -5.02 -4.09
CA LYS A 64 2.00 -4.23 -3.68
C LYS A 64 3.35 -4.94 -3.87
N LEU A 65 3.38 -6.26 -3.77
CA LEU A 65 4.59 -7.04 -4.09
C LEU A 65 5.00 -6.84 -5.55
N ILE A 66 4.03 -6.82 -6.45
CA ILE A 66 4.26 -6.60 -7.88
C ILE A 66 4.73 -5.15 -8.12
N ALA A 67 4.02 -4.18 -7.56
CA ALA A 67 4.35 -2.76 -7.73
C ALA A 67 5.73 -2.41 -7.17
N THR A 68 6.09 -2.95 -6.00
CA THR A 68 7.39 -2.71 -5.35
C THR A 68 8.54 -3.43 -6.05
N ALA A 69 8.33 -4.64 -6.53
CA ALA A 69 9.31 -5.37 -7.33
C ALA A 69 9.58 -4.67 -8.68
N ALA A 70 8.52 -4.26 -9.37
CA ALA A 70 8.65 -3.51 -10.62
C ALA A 70 9.31 -2.15 -10.40
N ALA A 71 9.07 -1.50 -9.26
CA ALA A 71 9.73 -0.23 -8.92
C ALA A 71 11.25 -0.41 -8.77
N LEU A 72 11.71 -1.47 -8.09
CA LEU A 72 13.14 -1.80 -8.05
C LEU A 72 13.70 -2.11 -9.43
N HIS A 73 12.95 -2.82 -10.28
CA HIS A 73 13.37 -3.13 -11.64
C HIS A 73 13.55 -1.88 -12.52
N TYR A 74 12.60 -0.93 -12.46
CA TYR A 74 12.60 0.24 -13.36
C TYR A 74 13.31 1.47 -12.80
N LEU A 75 13.30 1.67 -11.50
CA LEU A 75 13.87 2.85 -10.84
C LEU A 75 15.21 2.54 -10.17
N GLY A 76 15.46 1.29 -9.80
CA GLY A 76 16.65 0.85 -9.07
C GLY A 76 16.59 1.10 -7.57
N PRO A 77 17.50 0.45 -6.79
CA PRO A 77 17.52 0.52 -5.33
C PRO A 77 18.00 1.88 -4.77
N ASP A 78 18.69 2.68 -5.58
CA ASP A 78 19.23 3.98 -5.21
C ASP A 78 18.30 5.15 -5.59
N TYR A 79 17.16 4.87 -6.20
CA TYR A 79 16.19 5.90 -6.56
C TYR A 79 15.72 6.67 -5.33
N THR A 80 15.62 7.99 -5.49
CA THR A 80 15.22 8.90 -4.43
C THR A 80 14.09 9.80 -4.92
N PHE A 81 12.92 9.68 -4.29
CA PHE A 81 11.87 10.68 -4.40
C PHE A 81 12.32 11.99 -3.80
N LYS A 82 11.75 13.08 -4.23
CA LYS A 82 12.08 14.40 -3.68
C LYS A 82 10.92 15.37 -3.70
N THR A 83 11.02 16.36 -2.83
CA THR A 83 10.24 17.60 -2.90
C THR A 83 11.24 18.77 -2.90
N GLU A 84 11.11 19.67 -3.87
CA GLU A 84 11.99 20.84 -4.00
C GLU A 84 11.25 22.12 -3.63
N VAL A 85 11.95 23.01 -2.93
CA VAL A 85 11.49 24.35 -2.60
C VAL A 85 12.43 25.33 -3.27
N ALA A 86 11.88 26.29 -4.00
CA ALA A 86 12.65 27.26 -4.78
C ALA A 86 12.06 28.66 -4.72
N LEU A 87 12.83 29.64 -5.14
CA LEU A 87 12.35 30.99 -5.44
C LEU A 87 12.27 31.20 -6.96
N LEU A 88 11.28 31.98 -7.38
CA LEU A 88 11.09 32.41 -8.78
C LEU A 88 10.47 33.81 -8.80
N ASP A 89 11.22 34.81 -9.26
CA ASP A 89 10.75 36.19 -9.41
C ASP A 89 10.03 36.74 -8.12
N GLY A 90 10.58 36.41 -6.93
CA GLY A 90 10.02 36.80 -5.63
C GLY A 90 8.90 35.90 -5.11
N ALA A 91 8.47 34.91 -5.88
CA ALA A 91 7.51 33.88 -5.42
C ALA A 91 8.22 32.69 -4.78
N LEU A 92 7.56 32.07 -3.80
CA LEU A 92 7.95 30.76 -3.28
C LEU A 92 7.31 29.67 -4.15
N VAL A 93 8.09 28.69 -4.56
CA VAL A 93 7.65 27.56 -5.39
C VAL A 93 7.98 26.27 -4.67
N VAL A 94 6.98 25.37 -4.55
CA VAL A 94 7.20 24.02 -4.04
C VAL A 94 6.82 23.01 -5.12
N ILE A 95 7.75 22.13 -5.48
CA ILE A 95 7.61 21.14 -6.53
C ILE A 95 7.70 19.74 -5.93
N GLY A 96 6.62 18.97 -6.07
CA GLY A 96 6.62 17.56 -5.68
C GLY A 96 6.98 16.66 -6.85
N TYR A 97 7.89 15.74 -6.61
CA TYR A 97 8.30 14.70 -7.56
C TYR A 97 7.79 13.32 -7.12
N GLY A 98 6.55 13.28 -6.64
CA GLY A 98 5.86 12.05 -6.32
C GLY A 98 6.23 11.42 -4.97
N ASP A 99 6.97 12.12 -4.10
CA ASP A 99 7.30 11.62 -2.76
C ASP A 99 6.02 11.32 -1.96
N PRO A 100 5.77 10.05 -1.56
CA PRO A 100 4.59 9.70 -0.78
C PRO A 100 4.76 9.86 0.72
N LEU A 101 5.98 10.15 1.23
CA LEU A 101 6.32 10.06 2.65
C LEU A 101 6.70 11.39 3.29
N LEU A 102 6.57 12.51 2.59
CA LEU A 102 6.80 13.81 3.19
C LEU A 102 5.79 14.06 4.32
N GLY A 103 6.26 14.21 5.54
CA GLY A 103 5.41 14.35 6.72
C GLY A 103 4.81 13.04 7.25
N ASP A 104 5.32 11.88 6.85
CA ASP A 104 4.84 10.57 7.32
C ASP A 104 5.14 10.37 8.82
N GLU A 105 4.10 10.07 9.62
CA GLU A 105 4.17 9.90 11.07
C GLU A 105 5.09 8.76 11.55
N ARG A 106 5.45 7.82 10.68
CA ARG A 106 6.33 6.68 11.03
C ARG A 106 7.76 6.86 10.55
N ILE A 107 7.96 7.65 9.50
CA ILE A 107 9.28 7.89 8.90
C ILE A 107 9.94 9.11 9.56
N ASP A 108 9.24 10.21 9.69
CA ASP A 108 9.80 11.46 10.22
C ASP A 108 10.47 11.30 11.61
N PRO A 109 9.88 10.58 12.59
CA PRO A 109 10.54 10.37 13.89
C PRO A 109 11.86 9.61 13.81
N ARG A 110 12.04 8.72 12.80
CA ARG A 110 13.31 8.00 12.58
C ARG A 110 14.44 8.94 12.17
N HIS A 111 14.08 10.07 11.57
CA HIS A 111 15.00 11.15 11.17
C HIS A 111 15.05 12.30 12.18
N GLY A 112 14.44 12.14 13.36
CA GLY A 112 14.40 13.19 14.39
C GLY A 112 13.51 14.38 14.02
N ARG A 113 12.55 14.19 13.11
CA ARG A 113 11.66 15.23 12.57
C ARG A 113 10.36 15.26 13.35
N ALA A 114 9.93 16.44 13.79
CA ALA A 114 8.64 16.66 14.44
C ALA A 114 7.51 16.84 13.40
N PRO A 115 6.23 16.62 13.76
CA PRO A 115 5.12 16.94 12.87
C PRO A 115 5.20 18.39 12.36
N GLY A 116 5.04 18.57 11.05
CA GLY A 116 5.11 19.90 10.42
C GLY A 116 6.52 20.45 10.19
N TRP A 117 7.56 19.70 10.49
CA TRP A 117 8.97 20.08 10.37
C TRP A 117 9.33 20.73 9.01
N VAL A 118 8.74 20.23 7.93
CA VAL A 118 9.01 20.73 6.58
C VAL A 118 8.61 22.19 6.41
N PHE A 119 7.48 22.58 6.98
CA PHE A 119 7.01 23.97 6.95
C PHE A 119 7.88 24.87 7.80
N ASP A 120 8.36 24.38 8.93
CA ASP A 120 9.29 25.12 9.81
C ASP A 120 10.64 25.34 9.15
N ASP A 121 11.16 24.33 8.45
CA ASP A 121 12.43 24.43 7.71
C ASP A 121 12.29 25.39 6.52
N ILE A 122 11.16 25.39 5.80
CA ILE A 122 10.90 26.36 4.73
C ILE A 122 10.86 27.78 5.28
N VAL A 123 10.14 28.00 6.39
CA VAL A 123 10.10 29.31 7.06
C VAL A 123 11.49 29.73 7.53
N GLY A 124 12.26 28.82 8.11
CA GLY A 124 13.65 29.05 8.51
C GLY A 124 14.50 29.50 7.33
N ALA A 125 14.47 28.75 6.23
CA ALA A 125 15.22 29.05 5.03
C ALA A 125 14.93 30.43 4.42
N LEU A 126 13.67 30.88 4.49
CA LEU A 126 13.27 32.21 4.04
C LEU A 126 13.80 33.29 5.00
N LYS A 127 13.69 33.10 6.31
CA LYS A 127 14.18 34.03 7.33
C LYS A 127 15.70 34.18 7.28
N ASP A 128 16.44 33.09 7.09
CA ASP A 128 17.89 33.10 6.96
C ASP A 128 18.37 33.96 5.78
N ARG A 129 17.52 34.12 4.76
CA ARG A 129 17.74 35.01 3.60
C ARG A 129 17.17 36.42 3.77
N GLY A 130 16.58 36.72 4.94
CA GLY A 130 15.93 38.01 5.21
C GLY A 130 14.63 38.22 4.45
N ILE A 131 14.00 37.16 3.93
CA ILE A 131 12.76 37.25 3.17
C ILE A 131 11.59 37.29 4.14
N THR A 132 10.92 38.43 4.17
CA THR A 132 9.73 38.69 5.00
C THR A 132 8.47 38.89 4.17
N THR A 133 8.62 38.99 2.84
CA THR A 133 7.50 39.20 1.91
C THR A 133 7.77 38.37 0.65
N LEU A 134 6.73 37.73 0.14
CA LEU A 134 6.70 36.94 -1.09
C LEU A 134 5.67 37.56 -2.04
N SER A 135 5.95 37.56 -3.35
CA SER A 135 4.96 37.95 -4.35
C SER A 135 3.79 36.99 -4.40
N ASP A 136 4.09 35.69 -4.51
CA ASP A 136 3.10 34.60 -4.59
C ASP A 136 3.64 33.34 -3.89
N VAL A 137 2.76 32.34 -3.72
CA VAL A 137 3.13 30.97 -3.39
C VAL A 137 2.60 30.06 -4.47
N PHE A 138 3.49 29.31 -5.11
CA PHE A 138 3.11 28.32 -6.13
C PHE A 138 3.43 26.91 -5.65
N VAL A 139 2.52 25.98 -5.95
CA VAL A 139 2.72 24.55 -5.74
C VAL A 139 2.63 23.83 -7.08
N ASP A 140 3.49 22.86 -7.31
CA ASP A 140 3.53 22.06 -8.53
C ASP A 140 3.44 20.57 -8.19
N GLY A 141 2.27 19.98 -8.41
CA GLY A 141 2.01 18.54 -8.30
C GLY A 141 2.05 17.81 -9.64
N THR A 142 2.49 18.47 -10.71
CA THR A 142 2.36 17.98 -12.08
C THR A 142 3.40 16.92 -12.49
N PHE A 143 4.21 16.43 -11.55
CA PHE A 143 5.02 15.23 -11.79
C PHE A 143 4.14 14.03 -12.13
N PHE A 144 2.94 13.98 -11.56
CA PHE A 144 1.89 13.04 -11.93
C PHE A 144 0.78 13.77 -12.70
N ASP A 145 -0.04 13.00 -13.43
CA ASP A 145 -1.25 13.51 -14.07
C ASP A 145 -2.32 13.91 -13.04
N ARG A 146 -3.41 14.51 -13.51
CA ARG A 146 -4.49 14.96 -12.63
C ARG A 146 -5.47 13.86 -12.21
N GLN A 147 -5.32 12.64 -12.69
CA GLN A 147 -6.10 11.52 -12.20
C GLN A 147 -5.58 11.11 -10.81
N ARG A 148 -6.27 11.54 -9.76
CA ARG A 148 -5.86 11.32 -8.36
C ARG A 148 -6.44 10.06 -7.74
N VAL A 149 -7.50 9.52 -8.34
CA VAL A 149 -8.27 8.34 -7.88
C VAL A 149 -8.51 7.42 -9.06
N ARG A 150 -8.43 6.12 -8.84
CA ARG A 150 -8.85 5.14 -9.86
C ARG A 150 -10.38 5.08 -9.92
N PRO A 151 -10.99 5.05 -11.13
CA PRO A 151 -12.45 4.91 -11.27
C PRO A 151 -13.01 3.61 -10.67
N SER A 152 -12.17 2.59 -10.55
CA SER A 152 -12.51 1.28 -9.98
C SER A 152 -12.51 1.25 -8.44
N TRP A 153 -12.02 2.31 -7.77
CA TRP A 153 -12.04 2.38 -6.31
C TRP A 153 -13.46 2.68 -5.81
N PRO A 154 -13.88 2.09 -4.67
CA PRO A 154 -15.23 2.26 -4.16
C PRO A 154 -15.49 3.71 -3.74
N PRO A 155 -16.49 4.40 -4.36
CA PRO A 155 -16.72 5.83 -4.10
C PRO A 155 -17.09 6.14 -2.65
N ASP A 156 -17.74 5.21 -1.95
CA ASP A 156 -18.12 5.33 -0.54
C ASP A 156 -16.95 5.20 0.44
N GLN A 157 -15.75 4.84 -0.04
CA GLN A 157 -14.55 4.67 0.76
C GLN A 157 -13.46 5.72 0.49
N LEU A 158 -13.69 6.68 -0.40
CA LEU A 158 -12.69 7.70 -0.75
C LEU A 158 -12.30 8.63 0.41
N ASN A 159 -13.08 8.63 1.50
CA ASN A 159 -12.74 9.33 2.74
C ASN A 159 -11.85 8.51 3.69
N ARG A 160 -11.56 7.25 3.36
CA ARG A 160 -10.73 6.38 4.18
C ARG A 160 -9.26 6.57 3.84
N TRP A 161 -8.39 6.51 4.84
CA TRP A 161 -6.94 6.67 4.68
C TRP A 161 -6.34 5.74 3.59
N TYR A 162 -6.92 4.54 3.44
CA TYR A 162 -6.48 3.57 2.43
C TYR A 162 -7.07 3.81 1.03
N CYS A 163 -7.80 4.88 0.81
CA CYS A 163 -8.30 5.38 -0.48
C CYS A 163 -7.89 6.84 -0.74
N ALA A 164 -6.84 7.32 -0.07
CA ALA A 164 -6.36 8.68 -0.24
C ALA A 164 -5.97 8.97 -1.69
N GLU A 165 -6.23 10.20 -2.13
CA GLU A 165 -5.86 10.69 -3.45
C GLU A 165 -4.35 10.72 -3.66
N ILE A 166 -3.90 10.58 -4.92
CA ILE A 166 -2.48 10.54 -5.29
C ILE A 166 -2.13 11.79 -6.09
N SER A 167 -1.02 12.42 -5.72
CA SER A 167 -0.51 13.61 -6.42
C SER A 167 1.01 13.57 -6.57
N GLY A 168 1.56 14.45 -7.41
CA GLY A 168 3.00 14.67 -7.47
C GLY A 168 3.55 15.34 -6.21
N LEU A 169 2.74 16.13 -5.51
CA LEU A 169 3.05 16.72 -4.20
C LEU A 169 2.10 16.15 -3.17
N ASN A 170 2.63 15.31 -2.27
CA ASN A 170 1.90 14.66 -1.19
C ASN A 170 2.43 15.11 0.17
N TYR A 171 1.62 15.01 1.20
CA TYR A 171 1.99 15.31 2.58
C TYR A 171 1.13 14.52 3.57
N ASN A 172 1.75 13.96 4.63
CA ASN A 172 1.07 13.31 5.74
C ASN A 172 0.11 12.19 5.26
N ASP A 173 0.61 11.28 4.39
CA ASP A 173 -0.15 10.19 3.76
C ASP A 173 -1.43 10.66 3.02
N ASN A 174 -1.49 11.95 2.64
CA ASN A 174 -2.66 12.63 2.08
C ASN A 174 -3.91 12.51 2.98
N CYS A 175 -3.68 12.55 4.28
CA CYS A 175 -4.70 12.44 5.31
C CYS A 175 -4.58 13.54 6.33
N ILE A 176 -5.68 13.77 7.04
CA ILE A 176 -5.75 14.61 8.25
C ILE A 176 -6.30 13.77 9.39
N ARG A 177 -5.76 13.94 10.59
CA ARG A 177 -6.29 13.30 11.78
C ARG A 177 -7.48 14.08 12.30
N VAL A 178 -8.60 13.41 12.49
CA VAL A 178 -9.78 13.93 13.15
C VAL A 178 -9.79 13.45 14.59
N GLU A 179 -9.68 14.36 15.54
CA GLU A 179 -9.70 14.07 16.97
C GLU A 179 -11.05 14.44 17.57
N VAL A 180 -11.67 13.49 18.24
CA VAL A 180 -13.01 13.63 18.81
C VAL A 180 -12.92 13.51 20.32
N HIS A 181 -13.29 14.57 21.04
CA HIS A 181 -13.15 14.67 22.49
C HIS A 181 -14.51 14.80 23.16
N ASN A 182 -14.89 13.82 23.96
CA ASN A 182 -16.07 13.93 24.82
C ASN A 182 -15.77 14.81 26.04
N LYS A 183 -16.47 15.93 26.18
CA LYS A 183 -16.38 16.86 27.29
C LYS A 183 -17.57 16.74 28.25
N GLY A 184 -18.30 15.64 28.23
CA GLY A 184 -19.49 15.37 29.04
C GLY A 184 -20.78 15.89 28.43
N SER A 185 -21.00 17.21 28.43
CA SER A 185 -22.20 17.84 27.85
C SER A 185 -22.11 18.07 26.33
N ALA A 186 -20.89 18.08 25.77
CA ALA A 186 -20.65 18.35 24.37
C ALA A 186 -19.48 17.50 23.86
N VAL A 187 -19.40 17.36 22.55
CA VAL A 187 -18.25 16.74 21.85
C VAL A 187 -17.54 17.81 21.03
N VAL A 188 -16.23 17.92 21.22
CA VAL A 188 -15.35 18.80 20.44
C VAL A 188 -14.63 17.97 19.41
N VAL A 189 -14.56 18.48 18.17
CA VAL A 189 -13.82 17.87 17.06
C VAL A 189 -12.70 18.80 16.64
N ASN A 190 -11.47 18.32 16.68
CA ASN A 190 -10.27 19.02 16.23
C ASN A 190 -9.67 18.33 15.02
N LEU A 191 -8.88 19.08 14.25
CA LEU A 191 -8.07 18.58 13.15
C LEU A 191 -6.60 18.68 13.52
N ASP A 192 -5.82 17.67 13.11
CA ASP A 192 -4.36 17.66 13.25
C ASP A 192 -3.73 17.27 11.89
N PRO A 193 -2.94 18.18 11.25
CA PRO A 193 -2.66 19.56 11.69
C PRO A 193 -3.90 20.46 11.65
N PRO A 194 -3.95 21.51 12.53
CA PRO A 194 -5.00 22.51 12.47
C PRO A 194 -4.94 23.25 11.13
N THR A 195 -6.06 23.37 10.42
CA THR A 195 -6.12 24.04 9.11
C THR A 195 -7.54 24.46 8.75
N ARG A 196 -7.66 25.46 7.89
CA ARG A 196 -8.92 25.87 7.25
C ARG A 196 -9.24 25.09 5.99
N TYR A 197 -8.32 24.23 5.53
CA TYR A 197 -8.49 23.42 4.31
C TYR A 197 -9.67 22.45 4.41
N VAL A 198 -9.91 21.88 5.59
CA VAL A 198 -11.02 20.96 5.85
C VAL A 198 -12.07 21.62 6.73
N THR A 199 -13.31 21.66 6.27
CA THR A 199 -14.45 22.13 7.03
C THR A 199 -15.18 20.97 7.69
N VAL A 200 -15.28 20.98 9.02
CA VAL A 200 -15.96 19.94 9.79
C VAL A 200 -17.35 20.38 10.20
N VAL A 201 -18.36 19.56 9.87
CA VAL A 201 -19.72 19.65 10.42
C VAL A 201 -19.83 18.62 11.53
N ASN A 202 -19.76 19.06 12.78
CA ASN A 202 -19.81 18.18 13.94
C ASN A 202 -21.25 17.79 14.30
N GLN A 203 -21.59 16.51 14.14
CA GLN A 203 -22.88 15.90 14.52
C GLN A 203 -22.70 14.78 15.56
N VAL A 204 -21.52 14.70 16.22
CA VAL A 204 -21.25 13.67 17.22
C VAL A 204 -21.96 14.00 18.54
N LYS A 205 -22.59 12.98 19.11
CA LYS A 205 -23.27 13.11 20.41
C LYS A 205 -22.45 12.47 21.53
N PRO A 206 -22.38 13.07 22.72
CA PRO A 206 -21.76 12.44 23.86
C PRO A 206 -22.59 11.24 24.32
N THR A 207 -21.93 10.21 24.84
CA THR A 207 -22.60 9.07 25.49
C THR A 207 -21.82 8.63 26.72
N SER A 208 -22.52 8.16 27.74
CA SER A 208 -21.92 7.52 28.92
C SER A 208 -21.94 5.99 28.84
N ARG A 209 -22.64 5.41 27.87
CA ARG A 209 -22.87 3.98 27.73
C ARG A 209 -22.42 3.47 26.36
N GLY A 210 -22.06 2.19 26.28
CA GLY A 210 -21.62 1.55 25.06
C GLY A 210 -20.20 1.92 24.63
N ALA A 211 -19.77 1.50 23.45
CA ALA A 211 -18.50 1.89 22.82
C ALA A 211 -18.68 3.20 22.05
N SER A 212 -17.60 3.95 21.83
CA SER A 212 -17.59 5.01 20.83
C SER A 212 -17.79 4.42 19.44
N ALA A 213 -18.52 5.13 18.59
CA ALA A 213 -18.72 4.81 17.17
C ALA A 213 -18.81 6.13 16.40
N VAL A 214 -17.69 6.61 15.90
CA VAL A 214 -17.58 7.88 15.18
C VAL A 214 -17.06 7.63 13.77
N GLU A 215 -17.64 8.29 12.79
CA GLU A 215 -17.21 8.24 11.42
C GLU A 215 -17.21 9.62 10.77
N GLY A 216 -16.33 9.79 9.77
CA GLY A 216 -16.31 10.95 8.90
C GLY A 216 -16.91 10.60 7.53
N LEU A 217 -17.75 11.45 7.01
CA LEU A 217 -18.39 11.29 5.70
C LEU A 217 -18.06 12.50 4.83
N ARG A 218 -17.58 12.27 3.60
CA ARG A 218 -17.46 13.32 2.58
C ARG A 218 -18.85 13.84 2.19
N THR A 219 -18.90 15.11 1.83
CA THR A 219 -20.09 15.72 1.22
C THR A 219 -19.86 15.94 -0.27
N SER A 220 -20.80 16.55 -0.96
CA SER A 220 -20.61 17.00 -2.35
C SER A 220 -19.70 18.23 -2.47
N GLU A 221 -19.46 18.94 -1.35
CA GLU A 221 -18.52 20.06 -1.31
C GLU A 221 -17.12 19.52 -0.99
N PRO A 222 -16.09 19.81 -1.78
CA PRO A 222 -14.74 19.35 -1.53
C PRO A 222 -14.23 19.70 -0.13
N ASN A 223 -13.56 18.77 0.53
CA ASN A 223 -12.99 18.92 1.86
C ASN A 223 -13.98 19.42 2.94
N ARG A 224 -15.29 19.26 2.72
CA ARG A 224 -16.32 19.42 3.75
C ARG A 224 -16.78 18.06 4.22
N VAL A 225 -16.61 17.81 5.52
CA VAL A 225 -16.81 16.49 6.13
C VAL A 225 -17.83 16.59 7.27
N ILE A 226 -18.80 15.68 7.28
CA ILE A 226 -19.69 15.47 8.41
C ILE A 226 -19.06 14.43 9.32
N VAL A 227 -18.72 14.80 10.56
CA VAL A 227 -18.31 13.87 11.61
C VAL A 227 -19.52 13.56 12.47
N ARG A 228 -19.95 12.30 12.52
CA ARG A 228 -21.18 11.87 13.19
C ARG A 228 -20.99 10.61 14.02
N GLY A 229 -21.95 10.34 14.89
CA GLY A 229 -21.98 9.13 15.71
C GLY A 229 -22.07 9.43 17.19
N VAL A 230 -21.55 8.53 18.04
CA VAL A 230 -21.53 8.67 19.50
C VAL A 230 -20.11 8.54 20.04
N CYS A 231 -19.72 9.44 20.92
CA CYS A 231 -18.39 9.44 21.53
C CYS A 231 -18.51 9.25 23.05
N ARG A 232 -17.92 8.17 23.56
CA ARG A 232 -17.83 7.88 25.00
C ARG A 232 -16.53 8.36 25.59
N LYS A 233 -15.42 7.99 24.92
CA LYS A 233 -14.05 8.39 25.26
C LYS A 233 -13.47 9.13 24.08
N SER A 234 -12.49 9.98 24.33
CA SER A 234 -11.74 10.61 23.24
C SER A 234 -11.15 9.54 22.32
N GLU A 235 -11.31 9.76 21.04
CA GLU A 235 -10.80 8.89 19.98
C GLU A 235 -10.39 9.73 18.77
N GLY A 236 -9.68 9.13 17.83
CA GLY A 236 -9.29 9.79 16.58
C GLY A 236 -9.23 8.80 15.43
N PHE A 237 -9.40 9.32 14.24
CA PHE A 237 -9.28 8.54 13.02
C PHE A 237 -8.64 9.37 11.90
N TRP A 238 -8.05 8.69 10.93
CA TRP A 238 -7.48 9.30 9.74
C TRP A 238 -8.55 9.47 8.67
N LEU A 239 -8.61 10.65 8.09
CA LEU A 239 -9.50 11.04 7.02
C LEU A 239 -8.68 11.44 5.81
N ALA A 240 -8.92 10.79 4.65
CA ALA A 240 -8.29 11.18 3.42
C ALA A 240 -8.83 12.54 2.95
N ILE A 241 -7.92 13.44 2.56
CA ILE A 241 -8.25 14.76 2.02
C ILE A 241 -8.44 14.70 0.50
N GLU A 242 -9.07 15.69 -0.08
CA GLU A 242 -9.13 15.92 -1.53
C GLU A 242 -8.05 16.90 -1.92
N ASP A 243 -7.47 16.71 -3.11
CA ASP A 243 -6.40 17.55 -3.66
C ASP A 243 -5.18 17.71 -2.72
N PRO A 244 -4.28 16.71 -2.67
CA PRO A 244 -3.10 16.76 -1.82
C PRO A 244 -2.16 17.94 -2.11
N THR A 245 -2.06 18.36 -3.39
CA THR A 245 -1.24 19.51 -3.77
C THR A 245 -1.78 20.80 -3.18
N ALA A 246 -3.08 21.03 -3.26
CA ALA A 246 -3.72 22.19 -2.65
C ALA A 246 -3.67 22.13 -1.12
N PHE A 247 -3.82 20.94 -0.53
CA PHE A 247 -3.67 20.72 0.91
C PHE A 247 -2.29 21.17 1.43
N PHE A 248 -1.21 20.68 0.80
CA PHE A 248 0.15 21.12 1.15
C PHE A 248 0.29 22.64 1.02
N GLY A 249 -0.20 23.20 -0.08
CA GLY A 249 -0.12 24.64 -0.35
C GLY A 249 -0.82 25.47 0.73
N VAL A 250 -2.02 25.08 1.16
CA VAL A 250 -2.76 25.79 2.21
C VAL A 250 -2.04 25.69 3.56
N LEU A 251 -1.55 24.52 3.95
CA LEU A 251 -0.78 24.35 5.20
C LEU A 251 0.48 25.23 5.19
N LEU A 252 1.20 25.24 4.07
CA LEU A 252 2.37 26.11 3.91
C LEU A 252 1.99 27.59 4.02
N TYR A 253 0.94 28.01 3.34
CA TYR A 253 0.47 29.40 3.36
C TYR A 253 0.07 29.83 4.79
N GLU A 254 -0.67 29.00 5.51
CA GLU A 254 -1.04 29.21 6.90
C GLU A 254 0.19 29.32 7.83
N ARG A 255 1.21 28.48 7.58
CA ARG A 255 2.47 28.51 8.34
C ARG A 255 3.29 29.76 8.07
N LEU A 256 3.38 30.20 6.80
CA LEU A 256 4.03 31.46 6.43
C LEU A 256 3.38 32.66 7.13
N GLN A 257 2.05 32.74 7.11
CA GLN A 257 1.31 33.82 7.81
C GLN A 257 1.57 33.80 9.33
N ALA A 258 1.51 32.61 9.95
CA ALA A 258 1.79 32.46 11.39
C ALA A 258 3.24 32.86 11.75
N ALA A 259 4.19 32.69 10.85
CA ALA A 259 5.59 33.07 10.99
C ALA A 259 5.88 34.55 10.70
N GLY A 260 4.87 35.34 10.30
CA GLY A 260 4.98 36.76 9.94
C GLY A 260 5.52 37.01 8.53
N ILE A 261 5.58 36.00 7.66
CA ILE A 261 5.96 36.16 6.24
C ILE A 261 4.71 36.54 5.46
N ARG A 262 4.73 37.74 4.87
CA ARG A 262 3.59 38.27 4.09
C ARG A 262 3.61 37.74 2.66
N VAL A 263 2.47 37.28 2.17
CA VAL A 263 2.26 36.95 0.75
C VAL A 263 1.35 38.02 0.15
N GLU A 264 1.85 38.79 -0.83
CA GLU A 264 1.15 39.92 -1.44
C GLU A 264 0.13 39.49 -2.47
N GLY A 265 0.44 38.41 -3.18
CA GLY A 265 -0.39 37.83 -4.23
C GLY A 265 -1.22 36.63 -3.75
N LYS A 266 -1.11 35.53 -4.43
CA LYS A 266 -1.96 34.34 -4.25
C LYS A 266 -1.20 33.05 -4.03
N LEU A 267 -1.90 32.08 -3.44
CA LEU A 267 -1.54 30.65 -3.55
C LEU A 267 -2.18 30.07 -4.81
N ALA A 268 -1.40 29.41 -5.67
CA ALA A 268 -1.91 28.77 -6.87
C ALA A 268 -1.08 27.53 -7.27
N GLU A 269 -1.72 26.55 -7.92
CA GLU A 269 -1.03 25.46 -8.60
C GLU A 269 -0.54 25.96 -9.97
N LYS A 270 0.75 25.71 -10.26
CA LYS A 270 1.37 26.02 -11.55
C LYS A 270 2.35 24.94 -11.97
N TYR A 271 2.47 24.70 -13.28
CA TYR A 271 3.50 23.85 -13.86
C TYR A 271 4.82 24.63 -13.96
N LEU A 272 5.75 24.37 -13.07
CA LEU A 272 7.03 25.10 -12.93
C LEU A 272 8.27 24.21 -12.89
N ARG A 273 8.13 22.91 -12.73
CA ARG A 273 9.24 21.96 -12.53
C ARG A 273 10.34 21.99 -13.61
N HIS A 274 10.10 22.62 -14.73
CA HIS A 274 11.06 22.78 -15.82
C HIS A 274 11.50 24.23 -16.06
N ASP A 275 11.11 25.16 -15.20
CA ASP A 275 11.57 26.56 -15.33
C ASP A 275 13.01 26.66 -14.86
N LYS A 276 13.90 27.03 -15.78
CA LYS A 276 15.35 27.11 -15.52
C LYS A 276 15.75 28.28 -14.60
N ARG A 277 14.84 29.20 -14.31
CA ARG A 277 15.07 30.35 -13.42
C ARG A 277 14.86 30.04 -11.96
N LEU A 278 14.37 28.82 -11.65
CA LEU A 278 14.16 28.37 -10.27
C LEU A 278 15.49 28.38 -9.50
N GLU A 279 15.51 29.12 -8.41
CA GLU A 279 16.61 29.10 -7.43
C GLU A 279 16.24 28.17 -6.29
N VAL A 280 16.79 26.95 -6.28
CA VAL A 280 16.47 25.92 -5.28
C VAL A 280 17.00 26.35 -3.91
N LEU A 281 16.09 26.38 -2.92
CA LEU A 281 16.38 26.69 -1.51
C LEU A 281 16.62 25.43 -0.69
N ARG A 282 15.76 24.42 -0.90
CA ARG A 282 15.75 23.15 -0.16
C ARG A 282 15.37 22.00 -1.09
N THR A 283 15.94 20.85 -0.82
CA THR A 283 15.51 19.57 -1.39
C THR A 283 15.30 18.59 -0.25
N TYR A 284 14.12 17.97 -0.20
CA TYR A 284 13.76 16.96 0.78
C TYR A 284 13.75 15.59 0.08
N PRO A 285 14.81 14.78 0.25
CA PRO A 285 14.90 13.47 -0.38
C PRO A 285 14.23 12.39 0.47
N THR A 286 13.59 11.43 -0.20
CA THR A 286 13.05 10.20 0.40
C THR A 286 13.56 8.99 -0.38
N PRO A 287 14.43 8.16 0.19
CA PRO A 287 14.95 6.97 -0.48
C PRO A 287 13.85 5.96 -0.78
N ILE A 288 13.91 5.32 -1.95
CA ILE A 288 12.92 4.31 -2.38
C ILE A 288 12.73 3.20 -1.35
N ARG A 289 13.79 2.78 -0.64
CA ARG A 289 13.70 1.73 0.41
C ARG A 289 12.67 2.04 1.49
N GLU A 290 12.52 3.31 1.88
CA GLU A 290 11.51 3.72 2.87
C GLU A 290 10.10 3.64 2.28
N VAL A 291 9.94 4.00 1.01
CA VAL A 291 8.67 3.89 0.28
C VAL A 291 8.26 2.42 0.12
N LEU A 292 9.21 1.54 -0.23
CA LEU A 292 8.96 0.09 -0.29
C LEU A 292 8.57 -0.46 1.08
N GLU A 293 9.26 -0.06 2.14
CA GLU A 293 8.96 -0.48 3.51
C GLU A 293 7.54 -0.08 3.92
N ARG A 294 7.18 1.19 3.72
CA ARG A 294 5.83 1.67 4.05
C ARG A 294 4.75 0.97 3.23
N SER A 295 5.02 0.73 1.93
CA SER A 295 4.13 -0.04 1.06
C SER A 295 3.94 -1.48 1.55
N ASN A 296 5.02 -2.20 1.83
CA ASN A 296 4.96 -3.63 2.13
C ASN A 296 4.68 -3.93 3.60
N LYS A 297 5.41 -3.33 4.56
CA LYS A 297 5.20 -3.59 6.01
C LYS A 297 3.89 -3.04 6.52
N ASN A 298 3.56 -1.79 6.17
CA ASN A 298 2.39 -1.09 6.71
C ASN A 298 1.21 -1.06 5.74
N SER A 299 1.41 -1.60 4.53
CA SER A 299 0.38 -1.63 3.49
C SER A 299 -0.09 -0.23 3.05
N LEU A 300 0.79 0.80 3.15
CA LEU A 300 0.47 2.16 2.75
C LEU A 300 0.19 2.21 1.25
N GLN A 301 -1.00 2.66 0.90
CA GLN A 301 -1.49 2.62 -0.46
C GLN A 301 -0.93 3.78 -1.30
N VAL A 302 -0.85 4.99 -0.72
CA VAL A 302 -0.24 6.15 -1.39
C VAL A 302 1.18 5.80 -1.86
N ALA A 303 1.96 5.08 -1.05
CA ALA A 303 3.30 4.63 -1.42
C ALA A 303 3.28 3.73 -2.67
N ALA A 304 2.40 2.73 -2.71
CA ALA A 304 2.32 1.81 -3.86
C ALA A 304 1.88 2.52 -5.15
N GLU A 305 0.93 3.43 -5.07
CA GLU A 305 0.43 4.14 -6.23
C GLU A 305 1.43 5.20 -6.76
N CYS A 306 2.14 5.87 -5.84
CA CYS A 306 3.23 6.76 -6.22
C CYS A 306 4.36 6.00 -6.93
N LEU A 307 4.67 4.77 -6.52
CA LEU A 307 5.62 3.91 -7.25
C LEU A 307 5.16 3.63 -8.67
N VAL A 308 3.90 3.26 -8.90
CA VAL A 308 3.36 3.02 -10.25
C VAL A 308 3.48 4.26 -11.13
N LYS A 309 3.10 5.41 -10.61
CA LYS A 309 3.17 6.67 -11.37
C LYS A 309 4.61 7.17 -11.55
N ALA A 310 5.51 6.92 -10.59
CA ALA A 310 6.94 7.23 -10.74
C ALA A 310 7.60 6.35 -11.81
N ILE A 311 7.30 5.05 -11.86
CA ILE A 311 7.72 4.16 -12.96
C ILE A 311 7.31 4.78 -14.31
N SER A 312 6.06 5.28 -14.42
CA SER A 312 5.57 5.95 -15.63
C SER A 312 6.36 7.20 -15.96
N ALA A 313 6.54 8.09 -14.98
CA ALA A 313 7.18 9.39 -15.18
C ALA A 313 8.65 9.27 -15.62
N GLU A 314 9.38 8.34 -14.98
CA GLU A 314 10.83 8.18 -15.19
C GLU A 314 11.17 7.32 -16.43
N ASN A 315 10.25 6.47 -16.88
CA ASN A 315 10.47 5.58 -18.03
C ASN A 315 9.69 6.04 -19.27
N THR A 316 9.63 7.33 -19.50
CA THR A 316 8.95 7.92 -20.66
C THR A 316 9.91 8.81 -21.46
N VAL A 317 9.70 8.88 -22.77
CA VAL A 317 10.42 9.81 -23.63
C VAL A 317 9.63 11.12 -23.67
N GLY A 318 10.29 12.22 -23.27
CA GLY A 318 9.69 13.54 -23.23
C GLY A 318 9.21 13.95 -21.82
N ARG A 319 8.40 15.02 -21.74
CA ARG A 319 7.93 15.61 -20.48
C ARG A 319 6.52 15.15 -20.14
N ILE A 320 6.32 13.83 -20.04
CA ILE A 320 5.01 13.26 -19.73
C ILE A 320 4.87 13.16 -18.21
N ASN A 321 3.70 13.49 -17.69
CA ASN A 321 3.36 13.32 -16.29
C ASN A 321 3.12 11.84 -16.01
N GLY A 322 3.56 11.35 -14.86
CA GLY A 322 3.36 9.95 -14.47
C GLY A 322 1.88 9.59 -14.37
N GLU A 323 1.47 8.52 -15.05
CA GLU A 323 0.09 8.07 -15.13
C GLU A 323 -0.07 6.58 -14.88
N TRP A 324 -1.22 6.14 -14.39
CA TRP A 324 -1.49 4.72 -14.16
C TRP A 324 -1.45 3.87 -15.43
N PRO A 325 -2.10 4.26 -16.55
CA PRO A 325 -2.13 3.39 -17.73
C PRO A 325 -0.74 3.04 -18.26
N HIS A 326 0.18 4.00 -18.27
CA HIS A 326 1.56 3.75 -18.70
C HIS A 326 2.35 2.95 -17.66
N GLY A 327 2.28 3.32 -16.37
CA GLY A 327 2.98 2.60 -15.31
C GLY A 327 2.54 1.14 -15.22
N LEU A 328 1.24 0.86 -15.30
CA LEU A 328 0.72 -0.50 -15.27
C LEU A 328 1.10 -1.30 -16.53
N ARG A 329 1.20 -0.67 -17.71
CA ARG A 329 1.74 -1.34 -18.91
C ARG A 329 3.21 -1.74 -18.74
N LEU A 330 4.02 -0.87 -18.12
CA LEU A 330 5.43 -1.20 -17.83
C LEU A 330 5.51 -2.36 -16.83
N ILE A 331 4.70 -2.36 -15.79
CA ILE A 331 4.61 -3.48 -14.84
C ILE A 331 4.19 -4.76 -15.55
N GLY A 332 3.22 -4.71 -16.48
CA GLY A 332 2.84 -5.85 -17.31
C GLY A 332 4.02 -6.39 -18.13
N ARG A 333 4.81 -5.53 -18.76
CA ARG A 333 6.04 -5.92 -19.49
C ARG A 333 7.08 -6.57 -18.57
N TYR A 334 7.22 -6.08 -17.35
CA TYR A 334 8.08 -6.72 -16.36
C TYR A 334 7.63 -8.16 -16.08
N LEU A 335 6.32 -8.40 -15.88
CA LEU A 335 5.77 -9.74 -15.65
C LEU A 335 5.97 -10.65 -16.88
N GLU A 336 5.68 -10.14 -18.09
CA GLU A 336 5.94 -10.86 -19.35
C GLU A 336 7.42 -11.22 -19.51
N GLY A 337 8.32 -10.30 -19.12
CA GLY A 337 9.77 -10.54 -19.10
C GLY A 337 10.22 -11.65 -18.14
N LEU A 338 9.43 -11.92 -17.10
CA LEU A 338 9.62 -13.06 -16.19
C LEU A 338 9.03 -14.37 -16.75
N GLY A 339 8.42 -14.34 -17.93
CA GLY A 339 7.76 -15.49 -18.55
C GLY A 339 6.34 -15.73 -18.02
N VAL A 340 5.72 -14.77 -17.34
CA VAL A 340 4.33 -14.88 -16.89
C VAL A 340 3.38 -14.71 -18.07
N PRO A 341 2.49 -15.67 -18.35
CA PRO A 341 1.50 -15.56 -19.40
C PRO A 341 0.52 -14.41 -19.17
N ALA A 342 0.11 -13.71 -20.24
CA ALA A 342 -0.78 -12.55 -20.15
C ALA A 342 -2.15 -12.87 -19.54
N GLU A 343 -2.62 -14.12 -19.67
CA GLU A 343 -3.87 -14.60 -19.07
C GLU A 343 -3.81 -14.80 -17.55
N GLU A 344 -2.61 -14.81 -16.94
CA GLU A 344 -2.42 -14.99 -15.52
C GLU A 344 -2.48 -13.70 -14.70
N PHE A 345 -2.54 -12.55 -15.37
CA PHE A 345 -2.65 -11.27 -14.66
C PHE A 345 -3.54 -10.25 -15.37
N HIS A 346 -4.12 -9.36 -14.60
CA HIS A 346 -4.74 -8.11 -15.03
C HIS A 346 -4.45 -7.04 -13.99
N LEU A 347 -3.93 -5.88 -14.43
CA LEU A 347 -3.46 -4.81 -13.56
C LEU A 347 -4.34 -3.57 -13.73
N ASP A 348 -4.93 -3.11 -12.64
CA ASP A 348 -5.78 -1.91 -12.64
C ASP A 348 -5.26 -0.82 -11.68
N ASP A 349 -4.63 -1.20 -10.56
CA ASP A 349 -3.93 -0.30 -9.64
C ASP A 349 -2.66 -0.95 -9.07
N GLY A 350 -1.87 -0.19 -8.31
CA GLY A 350 -0.64 -0.68 -7.67
C GLY A 350 -0.84 -1.19 -6.25
N CYS A 351 -1.89 -0.78 -5.57
CA CYS A 351 -2.11 -1.08 -4.15
C CYS A 351 -2.99 -2.29 -3.88
N GLY A 352 -3.77 -2.73 -4.89
CA GLY A 352 -4.70 -3.84 -4.77
C GLY A 352 -6.05 -3.48 -4.16
N MET A 353 -6.44 -2.21 -4.19
CA MET A 353 -7.77 -1.75 -3.79
C MET A 353 -8.82 -2.10 -4.84
N SER A 354 -8.43 -2.01 -6.11
CA SER A 354 -9.29 -2.37 -7.22
C SER A 354 -9.60 -3.86 -7.22
N ARG A 355 -10.89 -4.18 -7.31
CA ARG A 355 -11.36 -5.56 -7.50
C ARG A 355 -11.21 -6.05 -8.94
N LEU A 356 -10.75 -5.21 -9.86
CA LEU A 356 -10.43 -5.60 -11.23
C LEU A 356 -9.06 -6.25 -11.34
N ASN A 357 -8.13 -5.98 -10.42
CA ASN A 357 -6.86 -6.70 -10.39
C ASN A 357 -7.05 -8.21 -10.35
N ARG A 358 -6.23 -8.92 -11.13
CA ARG A 358 -6.14 -10.39 -11.14
C ARG A 358 -4.67 -10.79 -11.15
N LEU A 359 -4.29 -11.71 -10.30
CA LEU A 359 -2.99 -12.36 -10.30
C LEU A 359 -3.17 -13.84 -10.00
N SER A 360 -2.48 -14.70 -10.72
CA SER A 360 -2.34 -16.08 -10.29
C SER A 360 -1.36 -16.18 -9.12
N PRO A 361 -1.46 -17.18 -8.24
CA PRO A 361 -0.42 -17.46 -7.26
C PRO A 361 0.95 -17.69 -7.90
N ALA A 362 1.00 -18.30 -9.10
CA ALA A 362 2.22 -18.50 -9.87
C ALA A 362 2.87 -17.17 -10.29
N THR A 363 2.07 -16.19 -10.75
CA THR A 363 2.57 -14.83 -11.04
C THR A 363 3.25 -14.21 -9.83
N VAL A 364 2.63 -14.29 -8.65
CA VAL A 364 3.21 -13.71 -7.43
C VAL A 364 4.51 -14.39 -7.06
N THR A 365 4.57 -15.74 -7.11
CA THR A 365 5.81 -16.47 -6.79
C THR A 365 6.90 -16.26 -7.83
N ALA A 366 6.58 -16.07 -9.12
CA ALA A 366 7.56 -15.70 -10.14
C ALA A 366 8.26 -14.38 -9.79
N VAL A 367 7.50 -13.36 -9.39
CA VAL A 367 8.05 -12.07 -8.95
C VAL A 367 8.90 -12.22 -7.68
N LEU A 368 8.43 -12.99 -6.70
CA LEU A 368 9.18 -13.23 -5.47
C LEU A 368 10.51 -13.97 -5.75
N LEU A 369 10.52 -14.96 -6.64
CA LEU A 369 11.73 -15.68 -7.05
C LEU A 369 12.71 -14.78 -7.81
N ASP A 370 12.22 -13.91 -8.70
CA ASP A 370 13.03 -12.93 -9.38
C ASP A 370 13.73 -12.00 -8.37
N ARG A 371 12.98 -11.43 -7.41
CA ARG A 371 13.58 -10.57 -6.38
C ARG A 371 14.57 -11.31 -5.48
N TYR A 372 14.29 -12.56 -5.11
CA TYR A 372 15.21 -13.37 -4.32
C TYR A 372 16.57 -13.59 -5.00
N ARG A 373 16.58 -13.65 -6.33
CA ARG A 373 17.78 -13.86 -7.15
C ARG A 373 18.48 -12.56 -7.56
N SER A 374 17.85 -11.41 -7.35
CA SER A 374 18.39 -10.12 -7.76
C SER A 374 19.42 -9.59 -6.75
N GLU A 375 20.32 -8.73 -7.23
CA GLU A 375 21.32 -8.07 -6.39
C GLU A 375 20.69 -7.13 -5.34
N ASP A 376 19.51 -6.60 -5.63
CA ASP A 376 18.74 -5.73 -4.73
C ASP A 376 17.84 -6.50 -3.76
N TRP A 377 17.97 -7.83 -3.67
CA TRP A 377 17.26 -8.68 -2.71
C TRP A 377 17.23 -8.14 -1.28
N PRO A 378 18.35 -7.64 -0.71
CA PRO A 378 18.32 -7.11 0.66
C PRO A 378 17.32 -5.97 0.82
N VAL A 379 17.21 -5.06 -0.17
CA VAL A 379 16.29 -3.93 -0.14
C VAL A 379 14.83 -4.41 -0.20
N PHE A 380 14.54 -5.35 -1.10
CA PHE A 380 13.19 -5.92 -1.20
C PHE A 380 12.81 -6.72 0.04
N ARG A 381 13.70 -7.61 0.52
CA ARG A 381 13.51 -8.42 1.74
C ARG A 381 13.17 -7.57 2.95
N ASP A 382 13.95 -6.52 3.19
CA ASP A 382 13.83 -5.69 4.39
C ASP A 382 12.59 -4.79 4.35
N SER A 383 12.00 -4.60 3.16
CA SER A 383 10.71 -3.93 3.01
C SER A 383 9.51 -4.78 3.47
N LEU A 384 9.66 -6.10 3.58
CA LEU A 384 8.56 -7.01 3.92
C LEU A 384 8.27 -7.04 5.43
N ALA A 385 6.99 -7.25 5.79
CA ALA A 385 6.60 -7.52 7.17
C ALA A 385 7.15 -8.85 7.66
N VAL A 386 7.52 -8.92 8.94
CA VAL A 386 8.17 -10.09 9.57
C VAL A 386 7.23 -10.71 10.61
N GLY A 387 6.99 -12.00 10.47
CA GLY A 387 6.12 -12.78 11.35
C GLY A 387 6.51 -12.68 12.82
N GLY A 388 5.57 -12.28 13.68
CA GLY A 388 5.77 -12.12 15.11
C GLY A 388 6.69 -10.98 15.53
N VAL A 389 7.07 -10.09 14.59
CA VAL A 389 8.05 -9.03 14.84
C VAL A 389 7.51 -7.66 14.46
N ASP A 390 7.05 -7.47 13.20
CA ASP A 390 6.66 -6.14 12.73
C ASP A 390 5.57 -6.13 11.63
N GLY A 391 5.14 -4.94 11.28
CA GLY A 391 4.23 -4.68 10.18
C GLY A 391 2.89 -5.40 10.31
N THR A 392 2.31 -5.77 9.18
CA THR A 392 1.02 -6.48 9.16
C THR A 392 1.12 -7.96 9.58
N LEU A 393 2.32 -8.44 9.88
CA LEU A 393 2.58 -9.80 10.39
C LEU A 393 2.95 -9.87 11.88
N ASP A 394 2.94 -8.77 12.61
CA ASP A 394 3.28 -8.74 14.04
C ASP A 394 2.39 -9.67 14.89
N GLY A 395 1.13 -9.82 14.50
CA GLY A 395 0.13 -10.70 15.10
C GLY A 395 0.18 -12.16 14.64
N TYR A 396 1.01 -12.47 13.61
CA TYR A 396 1.11 -13.82 13.02
C TYR A 396 2.44 -14.46 13.40
N PHE A 397 2.49 -15.80 13.50
CA PHE A 397 3.73 -16.54 13.65
C PHE A 397 4.60 -16.08 14.84
N ARG A 398 3.95 -15.79 16.00
CA ARG A 398 4.63 -15.30 17.21
C ARG A 398 5.41 -16.39 17.96
N GLU A 399 5.04 -17.65 17.72
CA GLU A 399 5.63 -18.81 18.37
C GLU A 399 6.85 -19.35 17.61
N GLU A 400 7.78 -19.95 18.33
CA GLU A 400 8.89 -20.71 17.75
C GLU A 400 8.37 -21.99 17.07
N PRO A 401 8.98 -22.43 15.96
CA PRO A 401 10.19 -21.89 15.32
C PRO A 401 9.91 -20.81 14.25
N TYR A 402 8.69 -20.33 14.10
CA TYR A 402 8.25 -19.49 12.97
C TYR A 402 8.60 -18.01 13.13
N LYS A 403 8.73 -17.55 14.39
CA LYS A 403 8.97 -16.14 14.70
C LYS A 403 10.24 -15.63 14.03
N GLY A 404 10.13 -14.50 13.31
CA GLY A 404 11.26 -13.88 12.61
C GLY A 404 11.65 -14.54 11.30
N ARG A 405 11.13 -15.75 11.00
CA ARG A 405 11.52 -16.57 9.84
C ARG A 405 10.54 -16.51 8.66
N ILE A 406 9.39 -15.90 8.85
CA ILE A 406 8.39 -15.72 7.81
C ILE A 406 8.32 -14.24 7.47
N ARG A 407 8.54 -13.91 6.19
CA ARG A 407 8.47 -12.55 5.66
C ARG A 407 7.46 -12.50 4.54
N GLY A 408 6.61 -11.48 4.52
CA GLY A 408 5.61 -11.43 3.46
C GLY A 408 4.68 -10.25 3.52
N LYS A 409 3.70 -10.31 2.63
CA LYS A 409 2.65 -9.30 2.47
C LYS A 409 1.29 -9.92 2.66
N THR A 410 0.54 -9.38 3.60
CA THR A 410 -0.89 -9.70 3.77
C THR A 410 -1.75 -8.92 2.77
N GLY A 411 -2.89 -9.49 2.38
CA GLY A 411 -3.93 -8.77 1.64
C GLY A 411 -5.29 -8.99 2.26
N TYR A 412 -6.07 -7.91 2.30
CA TYR A 412 -7.42 -7.91 2.80
C TYR A 412 -8.31 -6.97 2.00
N LEU A 413 -9.40 -7.52 1.49
CA LEU A 413 -10.61 -6.81 1.10
C LEU A 413 -11.80 -7.62 1.64
N ASP A 414 -12.99 -7.02 1.63
CA ASP A 414 -14.17 -7.80 1.95
C ASP A 414 -14.32 -8.98 0.97
N GLY A 415 -14.44 -10.19 1.52
CA GLY A 415 -14.46 -11.43 0.73
C GLY A 415 -13.10 -11.84 0.10
N VAL A 416 -11.98 -11.22 0.46
CA VAL A 416 -10.65 -11.57 -0.08
C VAL A 416 -9.61 -11.60 1.03
N ARG A 417 -8.79 -12.64 1.05
CA ARG A 417 -7.60 -12.76 1.92
C ARG A 417 -6.43 -13.28 1.12
N SER A 418 -5.26 -12.74 1.37
CA SER A 418 -4.04 -13.24 0.78
C SER A 418 -2.85 -13.13 1.72
N LEU A 419 -1.88 -14.02 1.52
CA LEU A 419 -0.56 -13.96 2.15
C LEU A 419 0.44 -14.59 1.18
N SER A 420 1.45 -13.82 0.79
CA SER A 420 2.53 -14.29 -0.06
C SER A 420 3.87 -13.77 0.46
N GLY A 421 4.94 -14.54 0.25
CA GLY A 421 6.24 -14.17 0.74
C GLY A 421 7.22 -15.34 0.81
N TYR A 422 8.02 -15.34 1.85
CA TYR A 422 9.15 -16.25 2.06
C TYR A 422 9.07 -16.88 3.44
N ALA A 423 9.42 -18.17 3.50
CA ALA A 423 9.65 -18.92 4.73
C ALA A 423 11.11 -19.39 4.75
N GLU A 424 11.88 -18.96 5.76
CA GLU A 424 13.24 -19.41 6.01
C GLU A 424 13.20 -20.71 6.81
N THR A 425 13.08 -21.82 6.10
CA THR A 425 12.97 -23.18 6.69
C THR A 425 14.34 -23.74 7.06
N PRO A 426 14.41 -24.84 7.83
CA PRO A 426 15.67 -25.55 8.04
C PRO A 426 16.35 -26.04 6.77
N GLY A 427 15.57 -26.35 5.71
CA GLY A 427 16.06 -26.78 4.40
C GLY A 427 16.44 -25.64 3.45
N GLY A 428 16.13 -24.39 3.79
CA GLY A 428 16.42 -23.22 2.96
C GLY A 428 15.24 -22.27 2.78
N MET A 429 15.35 -21.33 1.83
CA MET A 429 14.32 -20.35 1.57
C MET A 429 13.22 -20.94 0.67
N VAL A 430 11.99 -20.87 1.12
CA VAL A 430 10.80 -21.28 0.36
C VAL A 430 9.96 -20.07 0.03
N VAL A 431 9.53 -19.96 -1.23
CA VAL A 431 8.62 -18.94 -1.72
C VAL A 431 7.20 -19.49 -1.75
N PHE A 432 6.24 -18.73 -1.29
CA PHE A 432 4.83 -19.15 -1.30
C PHE A 432 3.88 -18.02 -1.67
N SER A 433 2.72 -18.37 -2.22
CA SER A 433 1.60 -17.47 -2.47
C SER A 433 0.28 -18.18 -2.19
N ILE A 434 -0.56 -17.55 -1.36
CA ILE A 434 -1.90 -18.04 -0.99
C ILE A 434 -2.89 -16.91 -1.23
N LEU A 435 -3.80 -17.10 -2.19
CA LEU A 435 -4.85 -16.15 -2.53
C LEU A 435 -6.22 -16.83 -2.33
N THR A 436 -7.15 -16.14 -1.66
CA THR A 436 -8.52 -16.65 -1.45
C THR A 436 -9.54 -15.62 -1.85
N GLU A 437 -10.65 -16.08 -2.47
CA GLU A 437 -11.76 -15.24 -2.88
C GLU A 437 -13.08 -15.79 -2.34
N TYR A 438 -13.95 -14.85 -1.93
CA TYR A 438 -15.32 -15.11 -1.49
C TYR A 438 -15.47 -16.29 -0.53
N PRO A 439 -14.64 -16.37 0.52
CA PRO A 439 -14.75 -17.44 1.49
C PRO A 439 -16.05 -17.31 2.28
N ARG A 440 -16.70 -18.41 2.53
CA ARG A 440 -17.93 -18.48 3.36
C ARG A 440 -17.62 -18.40 4.85
N THR A 441 -16.36 -18.67 5.22
CA THR A 441 -15.87 -18.61 6.59
C THR A 441 -14.50 -17.91 6.62
N SER A 442 -14.05 -17.53 7.81
CA SER A 442 -12.70 -16.91 7.96
C SER A 442 -11.59 -17.87 7.52
N THR A 443 -10.76 -17.43 6.60
CA THR A 443 -9.58 -18.17 6.10
C THR A 443 -8.30 -17.85 6.84
N TYR A 444 -8.35 -16.97 7.83
CA TYR A 444 -7.17 -16.50 8.58
C TYR A 444 -6.36 -17.65 9.20
N ALA A 445 -7.02 -18.54 9.92
CA ALA A 445 -6.37 -19.68 10.55
C ALA A 445 -5.80 -20.65 9.49
N ALA A 446 -6.58 -20.96 8.45
CA ALA A 446 -6.16 -21.85 7.38
C ALA A 446 -4.90 -21.36 6.65
N ILE A 447 -4.85 -20.08 6.29
CA ILE A 447 -3.67 -19.48 5.65
C ILE A 447 -2.45 -19.59 6.55
N ARG A 448 -2.59 -19.27 7.84
CA ARG A 448 -1.51 -19.41 8.82
C ARG A 448 -1.02 -20.86 8.93
N ASP A 449 -1.95 -21.81 9.04
CA ASP A 449 -1.64 -23.22 9.24
C ASP A 449 -0.99 -23.84 7.98
N ILE A 450 -1.37 -23.37 6.77
CA ILE A 450 -0.72 -23.75 5.52
C ILE A 450 0.73 -23.26 5.51
N VAL A 451 0.99 -22.00 5.90
CA VAL A 451 2.36 -21.45 5.92
C VAL A 451 3.23 -22.20 6.95
N LYS A 452 2.66 -22.58 8.10
CA LYS A 452 3.38 -23.44 9.08
C LYS A 452 3.68 -24.81 8.49
N ALA A 453 2.72 -25.43 7.78
CA ALA A 453 2.96 -26.69 7.10
C ALA A 453 4.09 -26.59 6.06
N ILE A 454 4.12 -25.48 5.28
CA ILE A 454 5.21 -25.21 4.36
C ILE A 454 6.55 -25.11 5.10
N PHE A 455 6.59 -24.40 6.21
CA PHE A 455 7.80 -24.24 7.01
C PHE A 455 8.30 -25.56 7.58
N ASP A 456 7.39 -26.40 8.11
CA ASP A 456 7.74 -27.63 8.82
C ASP A 456 8.15 -28.77 7.87
N GLU A 457 7.61 -28.81 6.66
CA GLU A 457 7.71 -29.95 5.74
C GLU A 457 8.43 -29.64 4.43
N ALA A 458 8.82 -28.38 4.18
CA ALA A 458 9.65 -28.06 3.04
C ALA A 458 11.05 -28.69 3.20
N PRO A 459 11.60 -29.33 2.14
CA PRO A 459 12.85 -30.06 2.18
C PRO A 459 14.05 -29.19 2.54
#